data_21a777cb28c98685eaec64e764c1c37b
#
_entry.id   21a777cb28c98685eaec64e764c1c37b
#
_cell.length_a   1.000
_cell.length_b   1.000
_cell.length_c   1.000
_cell.angle_alpha   90.00
_cell.angle_beta   90.00
_cell.angle_gamma   90.00
#
_symmetry.space_group_name_H-M   'P 1'
#
loop_
_entity.id
_entity.type
_entity.pdbx_description
1 polymer ?
#
loop_
_entity_poly.entity_id
_entity_poly.type
_entity_poly.pdbx_seq_one_letter_code
_entity_poly.pdbx_strand_id
1 'polypeptide(L)'
;MFTHILVLAMVLMTAATASAQTPVSGQTKPIKMVVLGDSLSAGLGLPASAAFPARLQKTLELNGIKVDMINAGVSGDTSSGGRDRLDWSVPQGTDAVILELGANDALRGIDPKVTRAALADILTQLKARGVAVLVCGMVAPPNYGSDYSASFNAIYPDLAKSFAVPLYPFFLEGVAADARLNQADGLHPTAEGVDVIVKNILPTVQAFVGAISGHRS
;
A
#
# COMPACT_ATOMS: atom_id res chain seq x y z
N MET A 1 54.03 48.65 64.76
CA MET A 1 54.10 47.23 64.41
C MET A 1 52.72 46.81 63.87
N PHE A 2 52.54 46.89 62.55
CA PHE A 2 51.26 46.58 61.91
C PHE A 2 51.45 45.32 61.08
N THR A 3 50.69 44.25 61.48
CA THR A 3 50.75 42.97 60.87
C THR A 3 49.62 42.90 59.75
N HIS A 4 50.02 42.75 58.49
CA HIS A 4 49.12 42.62 57.40
C HIS A 4 48.72 41.13 57.24
N ILE A 5 47.42 40.82 57.35
CA ILE A 5 46.87 39.53 57.07
C ILE A 5 46.40 39.52 55.62
N LEU A 6 47.06 38.70 54.82
CA LEU A 6 46.73 38.49 53.41
C LEU A 6 45.64 37.39 53.30
N VAL A 7 44.40 37.74 52.90
CA VAL A 7 43.35 36.82 52.67
C VAL A 7 43.40 36.38 51.20
N LEU A 8 43.73 35.10 50.96
CA LEU A 8 43.78 34.50 49.65
C LEU A 8 42.37 33.94 49.30
N ALA A 9 41.69 34.64 48.42
CA ALA A 9 40.35 34.16 47.89
C ALA A 9 40.58 33.11 46.80
N MET A 10 40.20 31.88 47.09
CA MET A 10 40.27 30.76 46.18
C MET A 10 38.93 30.70 45.34
N VAL A 11 39.02 31.11 44.08
CA VAL A 11 37.88 31.03 43.13
C VAL A 11 37.78 29.59 42.62
N LEU A 12 36.76 28.84 43.05
CA LEU A 12 36.42 27.57 42.46
C LEU A 12 35.69 27.78 41.10
N MET A 13 36.37 27.52 40.01
CA MET A 13 35.73 27.38 38.69
C MET A 13 35.04 26.02 38.60
N THR A 14 33.73 26.00 38.68
CA THR A 14 32.91 24.81 38.33
C THR A 14 32.80 24.71 36.82
N ALA A 15 33.50 23.76 36.21
CA ALA A 15 33.33 23.41 34.79
C ALA A 15 31.98 22.73 34.61
N ALA A 16 31.03 23.42 34.01
CA ALA A 16 29.77 22.84 33.55
C ALA A 16 30.05 21.98 32.32
N THR A 17 30.03 20.66 32.46
CA THR A 17 30.06 19.73 31.34
C THR A 17 28.70 19.79 30.61
N ALA A 18 28.67 20.50 29.50
CA ALA A 18 27.54 20.46 28.57
C ALA A 18 27.50 19.07 27.92
N SER A 19 26.55 18.22 28.35
CA SER A 19 26.22 16.98 27.66
C SER A 19 25.63 17.35 26.30
N ALA A 20 26.41 17.18 25.24
CA ALA A 20 25.92 17.25 23.88
C ALA A 20 24.89 16.10 23.66
N GLN A 21 23.62 16.43 23.69
CA GLN A 21 22.58 15.55 23.24
C GLN A 21 22.76 15.36 21.72
N THR A 22 23.30 14.23 21.34
CA THR A 22 23.24 13.77 19.92
C THR A 22 21.77 13.72 19.50
N PRO A 23 21.36 14.42 18.43
CA PRO A 23 20.00 14.26 17.91
C PRO A 23 19.87 12.84 17.39
N VAL A 24 19.06 12.02 18.07
CA VAL A 24 18.56 10.75 17.52
C VAL A 24 17.51 11.11 16.46
N SER A 25 17.98 11.49 15.30
CA SER A 25 17.15 11.72 14.13
C SER A 25 17.40 10.60 13.13
N GLY A 26 17.03 9.39 13.49
CA GLY A 26 16.77 8.31 12.54
C GLY A 26 15.39 8.51 11.91
N GLN A 27 15.17 9.59 11.16
CA GLN A 27 13.98 9.67 10.30
C GLN A 27 14.19 8.70 9.14
N THR A 28 13.67 7.49 9.28
CA THR A 28 13.60 6.54 8.16
C THR A 28 12.84 7.21 7.03
N LYS A 29 13.46 7.23 5.84
CA LYS A 29 12.82 7.76 4.61
C LYS A 29 11.46 7.09 4.40
N PRO A 30 10.39 7.83 4.08
CA PRO A 30 9.10 7.22 3.78
C PRO A 30 9.21 6.15 2.71
N ILE A 31 8.44 5.06 2.84
CA ILE A 31 8.35 4.05 1.80
C ILE A 31 7.51 4.62 0.66
N LYS A 32 8.09 4.71 -0.53
CA LYS A 32 7.37 5.10 -1.75
C LYS A 32 6.54 3.94 -2.26
N MET A 33 5.24 4.05 -2.16
CA MET A 33 4.29 3.01 -2.51
C MET A 33 3.32 3.47 -3.60
N VAL A 34 3.13 2.64 -4.62
CA VAL A 34 2.14 2.88 -5.67
C VAL A 34 0.98 1.91 -5.50
N VAL A 35 -0.24 2.39 -5.58
CA VAL A 35 -1.43 1.55 -5.75
C VAL A 35 -1.74 1.49 -7.23
N LEU A 36 -1.38 0.38 -7.87
CA LEU A 36 -1.67 0.09 -9.28
C LEU A 36 -2.99 -0.65 -9.35
N GLY A 37 -4.05 0.04 -9.76
CA GLY A 37 -5.40 -0.51 -9.72
C GLY A 37 -6.35 0.10 -10.75
N ASP A 38 -7.62 -0.18 -10.58
CA ASP A 38 -8.70 0.31 -11.44
C ASP A 38 -9.55 1.41 -10.77
N SER A 39 -10.86 1.41 -11.00
CA SER A 39 -11.80 2.37 -10.40
C SER A 39 -11.91 2.26 -8.88
N LEU A 40 -11.69 1.07 -8.33
CA LEU A 40 -11.74 0.82 -6.89
C LEU A 40 -10.60 1.53 -6.16
N SER A 41 -9.41 1.56 -6.76
CA SER A 41 -8.26 2.32 -6.26
C SER A 41 -8.35 3.80 -6.63
N ALA A 42 -8.80 4.14 -7.85
CA ALA A 42 -8.96 5.52 -8.30
C ALA A 42 -9.92 6.32 -7.41
N GLY A 43 -10.91 5.65 -6.80
CA GLY A 43 -11.96 6.29 -6.01
C GLY A 43 -13.05 6.90 -6.89
N LEU A 44 -13.52 6.14 -7.90
CA LEU A 44 -14.60 6.59 -8.80
C LEU A 44 -15.81 7.06 -8.00
N GLY A 45 -16.30 8.27 -8.34
CA GLY A 45 -17.45 8.89 -7.67
C GLY A 45 -17.14 9.50 -6.28
N LEU A 46 -15.89 9.45 -5.82
CA LEU A 46 -15.47 9.98 -4.52
C LEU A 46 -14.51 11.17 -4.68
N PRO A 47 -14.44 12.08 -3.70
CA PRO A 47 -13.36 13.05 -3.65
C PRO A 47 -12.02 12.32 -3.43
N ALA A 48 -10.92 12.87 -3.96
CA ALA A 48 -9.59 12.25 -3.89
C ALA A 48 -9.16 11.85 -2.47
N SER A 49 -9.55 12.63 -1.45
CA SER A 49 -9.26 12.33 -0.04
C SER A 49 -10.02 11.13 0.54
N ALA A 50 -11.05 10.65 -0.15
CA ALA A 50 -11.82 9.46 0.22
C ALA A 50 -11.46 8.24 -0.62
N ALA A 51 -10.58 8.37 -1.62
CA ALA A 51 -10.04 7.25 -2.38
C ALA A 51 -9.20 6.32 -1.49
N PHE A 52 -9.18 5.02 -1.81
CA PHE A 52 -8.50 4.00 -1.04
C PHE A 52 -7.02 4.34 -0.71
N PRO A 53 -6.17 4.79 -1.66
CA PRO A 53 -4.78 5.09 -1.33
C PRO A 53 -4.64 6.23 -0.32
N ALA A 54 -5.45 7.28 -0.43
CA ALA A 54 -5.41 8.42 0.49
C ALA A 54 -5.86 8.03 1.91
N ARG A 55 -6.92 7.22 2.02
CA ARG A 55 -7.41 6.71 3.31
C ARG A 55 -6.42 5.75 3.95
N LEU A 56 -5.81 4.87 3.15
CA LEU A 56 -4.79 3.93 3.64
C LEU A 56 -3.55 4.68 4.12
N GLN A 57 -3.02 5.64 3.36
CA GLN A 57 -1.89 6.46 3.78
C GLN A 57 -2.16 7.13 5.12
N LYS A 58 -3.28 7.84 5.23
CA LYS A 58 -3.68 8.52 6.48
C LYS A 58 -3.74 7.54 7.66
N THR A 59 -4.29 6.34 7.44
CA THR A 59 -4.40 5.33 8.50
C THR A 59 -3.04 4.78 8.91
N LEU A 60 -2.13 4.55 7.98
CA LEU A 60 -0.76 4.12 8.27
C LEU A 60 0.01 5.21 9.06
N GLU A 61 -0.12 6.48 8.68
CA GLU A 61 0.49 7.61 9.37
C GLU A 61 0.00 7.73 10.82
N LEU A 62 -1.30 7.54 11.07
CA LEU A 62 -1.89 7.49 12.42
C LEU A 62 -1.33 6.33 13.27
N ASN A 63 -0.86 5.27 12.63
CA ASN A 63 -0.18 4.14 13.26
C ASN A 63 1.36 4.30 13.30
N GLY A 64 1.88 5.50 13.02
CA GLY A 64 3.32 5.80 13.06
C GLY A 64 4.13 5.27 11.88
N ILE A 65 3.48 4.77 10.83
CA ILE A 65 4.12 4.22 9.63
C ILE A 65 4.15 5.28 8.53
N LYS A 66 5.33 5.70 8.14
CA LYS A 66 5.52 6.74 7.11
C LYS A 66 5.58 6.10 5.71
N VAL A 67 4.59 6.42 4.91
CA VAL A 67 4.51 6.03 3.49
C VAL A 67 4.25 7.27 2.64
N ASP A 68 4.77 7.26 1.42
CA ASP A 68 4.46 8.22 0.36
C ASP A 68 3.70 7.45 -0.71
N MET A 69 2.37 7.61 -0.74
CA MET A 69 1.48 6.75 -1.51
C MET A 69 0.96 7.46 -2.76
N ILE A 70 1.19 6.85 -3.90
CA ILE A 70 0.74 7.32 -5.21
C ILE A 70 -0.49 6.51 -5.61
N ASN A 71 -1.59 7.22 -5.92
CA ASN A 71 -2.75 6.62 -6.55
C ASN A 71 -2.52 6.49 -8.06
N ALA A 72 -2.31 5.28 -8.54
CA ALA A 72 -2.21 4.93 -9.94
C ALA A 72 -3.42 4.08 -10.39
N GLY A 73 -4.59 4.33 -9.81
CA GLY A 73 -5.86 3.75 -10.26
C GLY A 73 -6.36 4.43 -11.53
N VAL A 74 -6.84 3.65 -12.49
CA VAL A 74 -7.49 4.13 -13.72
C VAL A 74 -8.83 3.43 -13.89
N SER A 75 -9.92 4.21 -13.81
CA SER A 75 -11.27 3.66 -13.88
C SER A 75 -11.52 2.92 -15.19
N GLY A 76 -12.04 1.69 -15.06
CA GLY A 76 -12.33 0.83 -16.20
C GLY A 76 -11.15 -0.02 -16.68
N ASP A 77 -9.98 0.12 -16.09
CA ASP A 77 -8.81 -0.66 -16.49
C ASP A 77 -8.98 -2.15 -16.22
N THR A 78 -8.52 -2.94 -17.18
CA THR A 78 -8.32 -4.38 -17.04
C THR A 78 -6.89 -4.68 -16.57
N SER A 79 -6.62 -5.93 -16.23
CA SER A 79 -5.26 -6.38 -15.94
C SER A 79 -4.30 -6.09 -17.11
N SER A 80 -4.76 -6.26 -18.35
CA SER A 80 -3.97 -5.92 -19.56
C SER A 80 -3.73 -4.42 -19.68
N GLY A 81 -4.73 -3.56 -19.41
CA GLY A 81 -4.55 -2.12 -19.40
C GLY A 81 -3.54 -1.66 -18.36
N GLY A 82 -3.63 -2.22 -17.14
CA GLY A 82 -2.64 -1.95 -16.08
C GLY A 82 -1.23 -2.37 -16.45
N ARG A 83 -1.06 -3.53 -17.10
CA ARG A 83 0.23 -4.00 -17.64
C ARG A 83 0.79 -3.01 -18.67
N ASP A 84 -0.02 -2.58 -19.61
CA ASP A 84 0.42 -1.76 -20.74
C ASP A 84 0.87 -0.35 -20.30
N ARG A 85 0.42 0.12 -19.12
CA ARG A 85 0.84 1.38 -18.51
C ARG A 85 1.81 1.25 -17.34
N LEU A 86 2.36 0.06 -17.09
CA LEU A 86 3.16 -0.21 -15.89
C LEU A 86 4.34 0.75 -15.74
N ASP A 87 5.08 1.00 -16.83
CA ASP A 87 6.31 1.78 -16.80
C ASP A 87 6.10 3.24 -16.36
N TRP A 88 5.03 3.87 -16.83
CA TRP A 88 4.74 5.25 -16.44
C TRP A 88 3.90 5.37 -15.17
N SER A 89 3.17 4.32 -14.79
CA SER A 89 2.37 4.29 -13.55
C SER A 89 3.20 4.00 -12.31
N VAL A 90 4.29 3.24 -12.47
CA VAL A 90 5.20 2.86 -11.39
C VAL A 90 6.58 3.45 -11.67
N PRO A 91 6.86 4.70 -11.25
CA PRO A 91 8.11 5.39 -11.55
C PRO A 91 9.32 4.70 -10.91
N GLN A 92 10.52 4.99 -11.45
CA GLN A 92 11.75 4.51 -10.84
C GLN A 92 11.92 5.01 -9.41
N GLY A 93 12.48 4.18 -8.55
CA GLY A 93 12.62 4.48 -7.13
C GLY A 93 11.34 4.25 -6.32
N THR A 94 10.30 3.60 -6.89
CA THR A 94 9.20 3.00 -6.15
C THR A 94 9.73 1.83 -5.33
N ASP A 95 9.36 1.78 -4.06
CA ASP A 95 9.80 0.73 -3.14
C ASP A 95 8.82 -0.44 -3.12
N ALA A 96 7.52 -0.14 -3.28
CA ALA A 96 6.45 -1.12 -3.16
C ALA A 96 5.25 -0.80 -4.06
N VAL A 97 4.53 -1.83 -4.45
CA VAL A 97 3.26 -1.74 -5.19
C VAL A 97 2.19 -2.55 -4.48
N ILE A 98 1.02 -1.95 -4.29
CA ILE A 98 -0.23 -2.69 -4.06
C ILE A 98 -0.86 -2.89 -5.42
N LEU A 99 -0.95 -4.15 -5.87
CA LEU A 99 -1.51 -4.53 -7.18
C LEU A 99 -2.98 -4.92 -7.00
N GLU A 100 -3.88 -4.06 -7.46
CA GLU A 100 -5.33 -4.20 -7.37
C GLU A 100 -5.93 -4.08 -8.78
N LEU A 101 -6.01 -5.18 -9.51
CA LEU A 101 -6.53 -5.26 -10.88
C LEU A 101 -7.25 -6.59 -11.11
N GLY A 102 -8.18 -6.59 -12.06
CA GLY A 102 -8.90 -7.77 -12.51
C GLY A 102 -10.40 -7.73 -12.27
N ALA A 103 -10.92 -6.76 -11.51
CA ALA A 103 -12.36 -6.61 -11.35
C ALA A 103 -13.07 -6.39 -12.70
N ASN A 104 -12.51 -5.53 -13.57
CA ASN A 104 -13.05 -5.30 -14.90
C ASN A 104 -12.91 -6.50 -15.84
N ASP A 105 -11.86 -7.31 -15.65
CA ASP A 105 -11.72 -8.59 -16.38
C ASP A 105 -12.87 -9.53 -16.03
N ALA A 106 -13.14 -9.72 -14.73
CA ALA A 106 -14.22 -10.55 -14.25
C ALA A 106 -15.61 -10.02 -14.69
N LEU A 107 -15.86 -8.72 -14.57
CA LEU A 107 -17.13 -8.11 -14.97
C LEU A 107 -17.41 -8.22 -16.47
N ARG A 108 -16.37 -8.26 -17.31
CA ARG A 108 -16.48 -8.38 -18.77
C ARG A 108 -16.36 -9.82 -19.27
N GLY A 109 -16.20 -10.80 -18.38
CA GLY A 109 -16.04 -12.21 -18.75
C GLY A 109 -14.80 -12.48 -19.61
N ILE A 110 -13.72 -11.71 -19.39
CA ILE A 110 -12.44 -11.93 -20.08
C ILE A 110 -11.89 -13.29 -19.68
N ASP A 111 -11.34 -14.04 -20.65
CA ASP A 111 -10.75 -15.36 -20.37
C ASP A 111 -9.74 -15.25 -19.19
N PRO A 112 -9.93 -16.04 -18.13
CA PRO A 112 -9.02 -16.03 -16.96
C PRO A 112 -7.55 -16.23 -17.30
N LYS A 113 -7.23 -16.88 -18.42
CA LYS A 113 -5.86 -17.03 -18.92
C LYS A 113 -5.25 -15.70 -19.33
N VAL A 114 -6.02 -14.79 -19.90
CA VAL A 114 -5.56 -13.44 -20.29
C VAL A 114 -5.27 -12.63 -19.04
N THR A 115 -6.19 -12.62 -18.07
CA THR A 115 -5.99 -11.95 -16.78
C THR A 115 -4.75 -12.48 -16.05
N ARG A 116 -4.61 -13.81 -15.97
CA ARG A 116 -3.45 -14.46 -15.36
C ARG A 116 -2.13 -14.04 -16.04
N ALA A 117 -2.11 -14.06 -17.37
CA ALA A 117 -0.90 -13.71 -18.12
C ALA A 117 -0.50 -12.24 -17.88
N ALA A 118 -1.46 -11.32 -17.90
CA ALA A 118 -1.20 -9.90 -17.66
C ALA A 118 -0.68 -9.63 -16.23
N LEU A 119 -1.31 -10.22 -15.21
CA LEU A 119 -0.87 -10.09 -13.82
C LEU A 119 0.51 -10.73 -13.58
N ALA A 120 0.78 -11.90 -14.18
CA ALA A 120 2.08 -12.55 -14.12
C ALA A 120 3.19 -11.69 -14.74
N ASP A 121 2.88 -11.01 -15.85
CA ASP A 121 3.80 -10.11 -16.55
C ASP A 121 4.13 -8.88 -15.69
N ILE A 122 3.10 -8.25 -15.07
CA ILE A 122 3.28 -7.16 -14.10
C ILE A 122 4.20 -7.61 -12.96
N LEU A 123 3.92 -8.77 -12.35
CA LEU A 123 4.73 -9.30 -11.24
C LEU A 123 6.17 -9.58 -11.66
N THR A 124 6.38 -10.12 -12.87
CA THR A 124 7.71 -10.38 -13.43
C THR A 124 8.51 -9.08 -13.59
N GLN A 125 7.90 -8.06 -14.19
CA GLN A 125 8.54 -6.77 -14.41
C GLN A 125 8.86 -6.05 -13.09
N LEU A 126 7.92 -6.03 -12.13
CA LEU A 126 8.14 -5.41 -10.82
C LEU A 126 9.24 -6.14 -10.04
N LYS A 127 9.28 -7.48 -10.08
CA LYS A 127 10.34 -8.28 -9.47
C LYS A 127 11.71 -7.98 -10.09
N ALA A 128 11.79 -7.87 -11.41
CA ALA A 128 13.02 -7.50 -12.11
C ALA A 128 13.53 -6.11 -11.71
N ARG A 129 12.63 -5.21 -11.34
CA ARG A 129 12.93 -3.85 -10.85
C ARG A 129 13.24 -3.80 -9.36
N GLY A 130 13.18 -4.93 -8.64
CA GLY A 130 13.39 -4.97 -7.18
C GLY A 130 12.26 -4.32 -6.38
N VAL A 131 11.08 -4.16 -6.95
CA VAL A 131 9.91 -3.56 -6.30
C VAL A 131 9.15 -4.64 -5.54
N ALA A 132 8.91 -4.43 -4.25
CA ALA A 132 8.08 -5.32 -3.45
C ALA A 132 6.60 -5.22 -3.88
N VAL A 133 5.87 -6.34 -3.88
CA VAL A 133 4.46 -6.34 -4.31
C VAL A 133 3.57 -7.01 -3.28
N LEU A 134 2.45 -6.35 -2.96
CA LEU A 134 1.29 -6.95 -2.30
C LEU A 134 0.20 -7.13 -3.35
N VAL A 135 -0.23 -8.38 -3.57
CA VAL A 135 -1.34 -8.68 -4.49
C VAL A 135 -2.66 -8.60 -3.75
N CYS A 136 -3.63 -7.87 -4.30
CA CYS A 136 -5.02 -7.86 -3.86
C CYS A 136 -5.86 -8.73 -4.80
N GLY A 137 -6.47 -9.79 -4.25
CA GLY A 137 -7.30 -10.70 -5.01
C GLY A 137 -8.67 -10.12 -5.35
N MET A 138 -9.26 -10.66 -6.41
CA MET A 138 -10.65 -10.41 -6.83
C MET A 138 -11.39 -11.73 -6.92
N VAL A 139 -12.72 -11.65 -6.77
CA VAL A 139 -13.63 -12.79 -6.91
C VAL A 139 -14.53 -12.55 -8.11
N ALA A 140 -14.64 -13.56 -8.96
CA ALA A 140 -15.53 -13.48 -10.14
C ALA A 140 -17.00 -13.46 -9.72
N PRO A 141 -17.86 -12.66 -10.36
CA PRO A 141 -19.29 -12.73 -10.16
C PRO A 141 -19.84 -14.09 -10.64
N PRO A 142 -20.93 -14.59 -10.03
CA PRO A 142 -21.41 -15.97 -10.28
C PRO A 142 -22.09 -16.18 -11.64
N ASN A 143 -22.36 -15.10 -12.38
CA ASN A 143 -23.15 -15.13 -13.62
C ASN A 143 -22.45 -15.78 -14.83
N TYR A 144 -21.12 -16.02 -14.76
CA TYR A 144 -20.37 -16.69 -15.84
C TYR A 144 -20.19 -18.20 -15.61
N GLY A 145 -20.82 -18.75 -14.58
CA GLY A 145 -20.79 -20.18 -14.26
C GLY A 145 -19.60 -20.62 -13.42
N SER A 146 -19.68 -21.87 -12.92
CA SER A 146 -18.72 -22.42 -11.96
C SER A 146 -17.30 -22.54 -12.51
N ASP A 147 -17.15 -22.94 -13.78
CA ASP A 147 -15.84 -23.18 -14.38
C ASP A 147 -15.05 -21.88 -14.57
N TYR A 148 -15.75 -20.80 -15.00
CA TYR A 148 -15.15 -19.48 -15.07
C TYR A 148 -14.74 -19.01 -13.68
N SER A 149 -15.64 -19.07 -12.70
CA SER A 149 -15.39 -18.60 -11.35
C SER A 149 -14.24 -19.37 -10.69
N ALA A 150 -14.19 -20.69 -10.84
CA ALA A 150 -13.08 -21.50 -10.32
C ALA A 150 -11.74 -21.11 -10.95
N SER A 151 -11.72 -20.96 -12.29
CA SER A 151 -10.51 -20.57 -13.04
C SER A 151 -10.03 -19.16 -12.68
N PHE A 152 -10.96 -18.20 -12.55
CA PHE A 152 -10.63 -16.82 -12.21
C PHE A 152 -10.15 -16.69 -10.76
N ASN A 153 -10.87 -17.27 -9.81
CA ASN A 153 -10.57 -17.14 -8.39
C ASN A 153 -9.22 -17.81 -8.01
N ALA A 154 -8.77 -18.81 -8.80
CA ALA A 154 -7.47 -19.44 -8.60
C ALA A 154 -6.28 -18.56 -9.04
N ILE A 155 -6.49 -17.48 -9.82
CA ILE A 155 -5.40 -16.66 -10.38
C ILE A 155 -4.52 -16.09 -9.27
N TYR A 156 -5.12 -15.40 -8.32
CA TYR A 156 -4.39 -14.62 -7.31
C TYR A 156 -3.62 -15.50 -6.32
N PRO A 157 -4.19 -16.55 -5.70
CA PRO A 157 -3.42 -17.41 -4.80
C PRO A 157 -2.30 -18.16 -5.53
N ASP A 158 -2.52 -18.59 -6.79
CA ASP A 158 -1.50 -19.26 -7.58
C ASP A 158 -0.33 -18.32 -7.92
N LEU A 159 -0.64 -17.09 -8.34
CA LEU A 159 0.40 -16.09 -8.63
C LEU A 159 1.14 -15.67 -7.38
N ALA A 160 0.44 -15.39 -6.28
CA ALA A 160 1.06 -15.03 -5.01
C ALA A 160 2.05 -16.12 -4.54
N LYS A 161 1.65 -17.40 -4.66
CA LYS A 161 2.51 -18.55 -4.35
C LYS A 161 3.71 -18.64 -5.31
N SER A 162 3.47 -18.51 -6.62
CA SER A 162 4.52 -18.67 -7.65
C SER A 162 5.58 -17.58 -7.57
N PHE A 163 5.20 -16.36 -7.25
CA PHE A 163 6.10 -15.22 -7.11
C PHE A 163 6.63 -15.02 -5.68
N ALA A 164 6.14 -15.79 -4.71
CA ALA A 164 6.45 -15.67 -3.29
C ALA A 164 6.15 -14.25 -2.75
N VAL A 165 5.00 -13.70 -3.12
CA VAL A 165 4.53 -12.37 -2.68
C VAL A 165 3.31 -12.50 -1.76
N PRO A 166 3.10 -11.57 -0.81
CA PRO A 166 1.92 -11.57 0.03
C PRO A 166 0.64 -11.35 -0.79
N LEU A 167 -0.44 -11.96 -0.32
CA LEU A 167 -1.79 -11.87 -0.89
C LEU A 167 -2.77 -11.32 0.16
N TYR A 168 -3.55 -10.31 -0.22
CA TYR A 168 -4.82 -9.99 0.43
C TYR A 168 -5.93 -10.65 -0.40
N PRO A 169 -6.63 -11.67 0.11
CA PRO A 169 -7.40 -12.61 -0.72
C PRO A 169 -8.54 -11.99 -1.52
N PHE A 170 -9.26 -11.02 -0.94
CA PHE A 170 -10.36 -10.35 -1.63
C PHE A 170 -10.42 -8.87 -1.26
N PHE A 171 -10.16 -8.00 -2.22
CA PHE A 171 -10.07 -6.55 -1.98
C PHE A 171 -11.36 -5.95 -1.41
N LEU A 172 -12.52 -6.43 -1.87
CA LEU A 172 -13.85 -5.96 -1.45
C LEU A 172 -14.45 -6.75 -0.27
N GLU A 173 -13.63 -7.45 0.51
CA GLU A 173 -14.10 -8.21 1.68
C GLU A 173 -14.87 -7.33 2.65
N GLY A 174 -16.11 -7.75 2.97
CA GLY A 174 -17.01 -7.02 3.86
C GLY A 174 -17.71 -5.82 3.23
N VAL A 175 -17.49 -5.55 1.93
CA VAL A 175 -18.11 -4.44 1.19
C VAL A 175 -18.93 -4.93 0.01
N ALA A 176 -18.46 -5.95 -0.72
CA ALA A 176 -19.17 -6.48 -1.87
C ALA A 176 -20.59 -6.89 -1.51
N ALA A 177 -21.56 -6.48 -2.36
CA ALA A 177 -23.00 -6.75 -2.21
C ALA A 177 -23.69 -6.11 -0.99
N ASP A 178 -23.04 -5.28 -0.19
CA ASP A 178 -23.70 -4.46 0.84
C ASP A 178 -24.11 -3.11 0.24
N ALA A 179 -25.42 -2.91 0.00
CA ALA A 179 -25.95 -1.69 -0.61
C ALA A 179 -25.65 -0.40 0.19
N ARG A 180 -25.32 -0.49 1.48
CA ARG A 180 -24.96 0.66 2.32
C ARG A 180 -23.52 1.11 2.11
N LEU A 181 -22.66 0.18 1.69
CA LEU A 181 -21.24 0.37 1.51
C LEU A 181 -20.84 0.55 0.04
N ASN A 182 -21.82 0.40 -0.88
CA ASN A 182 -21.62 0.62 -2.31
C ASN A 182 -22.50 1.78 -2.81
N GLN A 183 -22.02 2.46 -3.85
CA GLN A 183 -22.75 3.50 -4.57
C GLN A 183 -23.99 2.91 -5.26
N ALA A 184 -24.79 3.75 -5.88
CA ALA A 184 -26.05 3.34 -6.52
C ALA A 184 -25.87 2.29 -7.64
N ASP A 185 -24.67 2.16 -8.18
CA ASP A 185 -24.35 1.12 -9.19
C ASP A 185 -24.13 -0.27 -8.59
N GLY A 186 -24.03 -0.39 -7.27
CA GLY A 186 -23.82 -1.66 -6.55
C GLY A 186 -22.41 -2.26 -6.73
N LEU A 187 -21.47 -1.54 -7.35
CA LEU A 187 -20.15 -2.03 -7.70
C LEU A 187 -19.03 -1.23 -7.02
N HIS A 188 -19.17 0.09 -6.97
CA HIS A 188 -18.14 0.96 -6.42
C HIS A 188 -18.42 1.32 -4.96
N PRO A 189 -17.43 1.20 -4.07
CA PRO A 189 -17.59 1.54 -2.66
C PRO A 189 -17.98 3.01 -2.44
N THR A 190 -18.79 3.27 -1.42
CA THR A 190 -18.94 4.61 -0.82
C THR A 190 -17.69 4.96 -0.03
N ALA A 191 -17.60 6.19 0.50
CA ALA A 191 -16.50 6.57 1.40
C ALA A 191 -16.43 5.66 2.63
N GLU A 192 -17.58 5.27 3.20
CA GLU A 192 -17.69 4.32 4.30
C GLU A 192 -17.24 2.92 3.87
N GLY A 193 -17.57 2.49 2.65
CA GLY A 193 -17.10 1.24 2.07
C GLY A 193 -15.58 1.22 1.94
N VAL A 194 -14.97 2.32 1.50
CA VAL A 194 -13.50 2.47 1.47
C VAL A 194 -12.90 2.37 2.86
N ASP A 195 -13.51 2.98 3.88
CA ASP A 195 -13.02 2.89 5.26
C ASP A 195 -13.06 1.44 5.79
N VAL A 196 -14.08 0.65 5.40
CA VAL A 196 -14.14 -0.80 5.70
C VAL A 196 -13.02 -1.56 5.01
N ILE A 197 -12.77 -1.31 3.70
CA ILE A 197 -11.65 -1.92 2.96
C ILE A 197 -10.33 -1.61 3.65
N VAL A 198 -10.07 -0.35 3.98
CA VAL A 198 -8.83 0.08 4.64
C VAL A 198 -8.67 -0.62 5.99
N LYS A 199 -9.71 -0.68 6.81
CA LYS A 199 -9.69 -1.37 8.10
C LYS A 199 -9.32 -2.85 7.94
N ASN A 200 -9.90 -3.53 6.95
CA ASN A 200 -9.73 -4.96 6.76
C ASN A 200 -8.34 -5.31 6.20
N ILE A 201 -7.80 -4.52 5.26
CA ILE A 201 -6.49 -4.77 4.65
C ILE A 201 -5.32 -4.29 5.53
N LEU A 202 -5.57 -3.36 6.47
CA LEU A 202 -4.52 -2.70 7.26
C LEU A 202 -3.51 -3.65 7.90
N PRO A 203 -3.90 -4.75 8.57
CA PRO A 203 -2.93 -5.68 9.16
C PRO A 203 -1.98 -6.30 8.12
N THR A 204 -2.50 -6.63 6.93
CA THR A 204 -1.70 -7.18 5.83
C THR A 204 -0.71 -6.14 5.29
N VAL A 205 -1.14 -4.89 5.13
CA VAL A 205 -0.26 -3.81 4.67
C VAL A 205 0.79 -3.48 5.71
N GLN A 206 0.45 -3.47 7.00
CA GLN A 206 1.42 -3.25 8.08
C GLN A 206 2.52 -4.33 8.10
N ALA A 207 2.14 -5.60 7.96
CA ALA A 207 3.10 -6.70 7.86
C ALA A 207 3.98 -6.57 6.60
N PHE A 208 3.39 -6.21 5.46
CA PHE A 208 4.09 -5.98 4.21
C PHE A 208 5.12 -4.85 4.32
N VAL A 209 4.73 -3.70 4.88
CA VAL A 209 5.62 -2.55 5.10
C VAL A 209 6.73 -2.90 6.09
N GLY A 210 6.41 -3.64 7.16
CA GLY A 210 7.39 -4.11 8.14
C GLY A 210 8.48 -4.97 7.51
N ALA A 211 8.11 -5.87 6.60
CA ALA A 211 9.07 -6.70 5.87
C ALA A 211 10.02 -5.87 4.99
N ILE A 212 9.51 -4.84 4.30
CA ILE A 212 10.31 -3.94 3.46
C ILE A 212 11.30 -3.13 4.32
N SER A 213 10.84 -2.61 5.46
CA SER A 213 11.68 -1.80 6.36
C SER A 213 12.83 -2.60 6.96
N GLY A 214 12.60 -3.87 7.31
CA GLY A 214 13.62 -4.78 7.84
C GLY A 214 14.74 -5.13 6.85
N HIS A 215 14.50 -4.97 5.54
CA HIS A 215 15.53 -5.19 4.51
C HIS A 215 16.35 -3.94 4.18
N ARG A 216 15.97 -2.76 4.74
CA ARG A 216 16.64 -1.48 4.53
C ARG A 216 17.59 -1.07 5.66
N SER A 217 17.50 -1.76 6.80
CA SER A 217 18.37 -1.60 7.97
C SER A 217 19.59 -2.50 7.90
#